data_e77e7dfeb8591bc934d589dd65154d5f
#
_entry.id   e77e7dfeb8591bc934d589dd65154d5f
#
_cell.length_a   1.000
_cell.length_b   1.000
_cell.length_c   1.000
_cell.angle_alpha   90.00
_cell.angle_beta   90.00
_cell.angle_gamma   90.00
#
_symmetry.space_group_name_H-M   'P 1'
#
loop_
_entity.id
_entity.type
_entity.pdbx_description
1 polymer ?
#
loop_
_entity_poly.entity_id
_entity_poly.type
_entity_poly.pdbx_seq_one_letter_code
_entity_poly.pdbx_strand_id
1 'polypeptide(L)'
;MVFIYNLFTTTMARKFKKIKILFTIPNFDTAGSGKALLKVALSLNKELFVSEILCMHKRGAFFKVVEKSGLKVHVFQYTTQMKPYAKGLLNSYKISRFLKSIQPDIIHSFHYAPDYSEPLAAKMAGILWVYTKKNMNWGGSSANGWKLRTFLANHILVQNKDMISEFFPDSNKVSLVTRGVDTSEFFPTEPEVNILKQYDLKETDRIVICVANLVPVKGIEILLKAFERVKNSHSNWKLFVVGDINNDYGKMLVESGKSMISNKKLFFTGKVLNVKDYLNVSEIFVLPTKEKGEGSPVALLEAMACAKNVIASKIPGIKDQLEKYPDHMFEAGNIQKLSIILEKYMSLDTSENKNIGNKFNIHINN
;
A
#
# COMPACT_ATOMS: atom_id res chain seq x y z
N MET A 1 10.85 -2.03 11.27
CA MET A 1 9.87 -2.15 12.36
C MET A 1 10.46 -2.60 13.70
N VAL A 2 11.58 -3.30 13.71
CA VAL A 2 12.31 -3.75 14.93
C VAL A 2 12.87 -2.56 15.75
N PHE A 3 13.20 -1.43 15.12
CA PHE A 3 13.90 -0.32 15.78
C PHE A 3 13.08 0.48 16.81
N ILE A 4 11.77 0.64 16.62
CA ILE A 4 10.93 1.42 17.56
C ILE A 4 10.65 0.63 18.84
N TYR A 5 10.64 -0.69 18.75
CA TYR A 5 10.39 -1.58 19.88
C TYR A 5 11.68 -1.96 20.64
N ASN A 6 12.86 -1.80 20.03
CA ASN A 6 14.16 -2.04 20.67
C ASN A 6 14.61 -0.93 21.62
N LEU A 7 14.00 0.25 21.62
CA LEU A 7 14.31 1.35 22.53
C LEU A 7 13.97 1.03 24.03
N PHE A 8 13.27 -0.06 24.27
CA PHE A 8 12.86 -0.50 25.61
C PHE A 8 13.55 -1.80 26.11
N THR A 9 14.50 -2.37 25.35
CA THR A 9 15.05 -3.71 25.66
C THR A 9 16.44 -3.71 26.28
N THR A 10 17.01 -2.56 26.61
CA THR A 10 18.31 -2.53 27.31
C THR A 10 18.12 -2.24 28.79
N THR A 11 17.78 -3.21 29.59
CA THR A 11 18.30 -3.49 30.94
C THR A 11 17.44 -4.53 31.70
N MET A 12 18.11 -5.63 32.08
CA MET A 12 17.73 -6.64 33.09
C MET A 12 16.59 -7.63 32.81
N ALA A 13 16.90 -8.91 33.02
CA ALA A 13 16.01 -10.07 33.05
C ALA A 13 14.95 -10.01 34.19
N ARG A 14 13.97 -9.12 34.08
CA ARG A 14 12.70 -9.21 34.79
C ARG A 14 11.71 -9.96 33.89
N LYS A 15 10.81 -10.81 34.46
CA LYS A 15 9.64 -11.34 33.74
C LYS A 15 8.83 -10.14 33.23
N PHE A 16 9.12 -9.66 32.03
CA PHE A 16 8.47 -8.48 31.47
C PHE A 16 7.01 -8.81 31.17
N LYS A 17 6.09 -8.02 31.69
CA LYS A 17 4.71 -7.98 31.22
C LYS A 17 4.74 -7.65 29.73
N LYS A 18 4.13 -8.50 28.89
CA LYS A 18 4.03 -8.27 27.44
C LYS A 18 3.36 -6.92 27.18
N ILE A 19 3.88 -6.16 26.22
CA ILE A 19 3.30 -4.89 25.79
C ILE A 19 2.05 -5.17 24.94
N LYS A 20 0.91 -4.67 25.36
CA LYS A 20 -0.35 -4.80 24.62
C LYS A 20 -0.51 -3.66 23.63
N ILE A 21 -0.60 -4.00 22.35
CA ILE A 21 -0.83 -3.05 21.26
C ILE A 21 -2.24 -3.24 20.72
N LEU A 22 -3.04 -2.17 20.75
CA LEU A 22 -4.35 -2.11 20.11
C LEU A 22 -4.23 -1.43 18.74
N PHE A 23 -4.35 -2.22 17.69
CA PHE A 23 -4.37 -1.71 16.32
C PHE A 23 -5.76 -1.22 15.96
N THR A 24 -5.91 0.05 15.54
CA THR A 24 -7.21 0.61 15.18
C THR A 24 -7.33 0.84 13.67
N ILE A 25 -8.47 0.45 13.11
CA ILE A 25 -8.83 0.69 11.71
C ILE A 25 -10.34 0.86 11.61
N PRO A 26 -10.89 1.78 10.78
CA PRO A 26 -12.34 1.95 10.69
C PRO A 26 -13.06 0.67 10.25
N ASN A 27 -12.56 0.01 9.22
CA ASN A 27 -13.15 -1.17 8.61
C ASN A 27 -12.13 -1.98 7.82
N PHE A 28 -12.59 -3.12 7.33
CA PHE A 28 -11.85 -4.03 6.44
C PHE A 28 -12.47 -4.12 5.05
N ASP A 29 -13.16 -3.07 4.60
CA ASP A 29 -13.80 -3.01 3.28
C ASP A 29 -12.76 -2.96 2.16
N THR A 30 -11.62 -2.28 2.39
CA THR A 30 -10.49 -2.24 1.45
C THR A 30 -9.34 -3.13 1.92
N ALA A 31 -8.84 -3.97 1.03
CA ALA A 31 -7.81 -4.95 1.39
C ALA A 31 -6.44 -4.33 1.77
N GLY A 32 -6.03 -3.22 1.15
CA GLY A 32 -4.65 -2.71 1.27
C GLY A 32 -4.23 -2.32 2.69
N SER A 33 -5.00 -1.45 3.36
CA SER A 33 -4.70 -1.03 4.74
C SER A 33 -4.98 -2.14 5.75
N GLY A 34 -6.05 -2.93 5.53
CA GLY A 34 -6.40 -4.05 6.39
C GLY A 34 -5.37 -5.17 6.35
N LYS A 35 -4.88 -5.55 5.16
CA LYS A 35 -3.79 -6.52 4.99
C LYS A 35 -2.51 -6.04 5.69
N ALA A 36 -2.16 -4.76 5.52
CA ALA A 36 -0.97 -4.20 6.14
C ALA A 36 -1.05 -4.24 7.68
N LEU A 37 -2.18 -3.82 8.26
CA LEU A 37 -2.41 -3.90 9.69
C LEU A 37 -2.29 -5.33 10.19
N LEU A 38 -2.98 -6.27 9.54
CA LEU A 38 -3.01 -7.68 9.95
C LEU A 38 -1.61 -8.31 9.88
N LYS A 39 -0.85 -8.08 8.79
CA LYS A 39 0.54 -8.56 8.67
C LYS A 39 1.41 -8.00 9.79
N VAL A 40 1.32 -6.70 10.10
CA VAL A 40 2.06 -6.09 11.21
C VAL A 40 1.67 -6.73 12.54
N ALA A 41 0.38 -6.86 12.83
CA ALA A 41 -0.11 -7.39 14.09
C ALA A 41 0.30 -8.87 14.32
N LEU A 42 0.37 -9.66 13.24
CA LEU A 42 0.76 -11.08 13.29
C LEU A 42 2.29 -11.28 13.34
N SER A 43 3.07 -10.35 12.76
CA SER A 43 4.54 -10.48 12.67
C SER A 43 5.28 -9.99 13.93
N LEU A 44 4.59 -9.37 14.87
CA LEU A 44 5.21 -8.96 16.14
C LEU A 44 5.62 -10.18 16.96
N ASN A 45 6.78 -10.07 17.63
CA ASN A 45 7.28 -11.11 18.52
C ASN A 45 6.27 -11.35 19.67
N LYS A 46 5.63 -12.52 19.67
CA LYS A 46 4.60 -12.91 20.63
C LYS A 46 5.12 -13.08 22.07
N GLU A 47 6.43 -13.18 22.26
CA GLU A 47 7.04 -13.21 23.59
C GLU A 47 7.03 -11.81 24.24
N LEU A 48 7.10 -10.76 23.40
CA LEU A 48 7.18 -9.37 23.85
C LEU A 48 5.86 -8.62 23.72
N PHE A 49 5.00 -9.00 22.77
CA PHE A 49 3.81 -8.25 22.40
C PHE A 49 2.54 -9.08 22.40
N VAL A 50 1.44 -8.42 22.77
CA VAL A 50 0.07 -8.90 22.58
C VAL A 50 -0.62 -7.95 21.61
N SER A 51 -1.02 -8.45 20.45
CA SER A 51 -1.73 -7.67 19.41
C SER A 51 -3.23 -7.90 19.54
N GLU A 52 -4.00 -6.81 19.64
CA GLU A 52 -5.46 -6.82 19.55
C GLU A 52 -5.89 -5.81 18.45
N ILE A 53 -7.07 -6.01 17.87
CA ILE A 53 -7.60 -5.16 16.79
C ILE A 53 -8.88 -4.49 17.26
N LEU A 54 -9.07 -3.20 16.93
CA LEU A 54 -10.31 -2.47 17.12
C LEU A 54 -10.79 -1.91 15.79
N CYS A 55 -12.02 -2.27 15.39
CA CYS A 55 -12.69 -1.70 14.21
C CYS A 55 -14.10 -1.20 14.55
N MET A 56 -14.69 -0.38 13.66
CA MET A 56 -16.01 0.20 13.90
C MET A 56 -17.15 -0.77 13.58
N HIS A 57 -16.93 -1.71 12.63
CA HIS A 57 -17.93 -2.70 12.23
C HIS A 57 -17.29 -3.93 11.59
N LYS A 58 -18.06 -5.02 11.50
CA LYS A 58 -17.64 -6.32 10.96
C LYS A 58 -17.80 -6.46 9.42
N ARG A 59 -18.02 -5.35 8.69
CA ARG A 59 -18.21 -5.37 7.24
C ARG A 59 -16.91 -5.57 6.50
N GLY A 60 -17.02 -5.99 5.24
CA GLY A 60 -15.93 -6.18 4.31
C GLY A 60 -15.49 -7.64 4.18
N ALA A 61 -15.20 -8.04 2.94
CA ALA A 61 -14.79 -9.42 2.64
C ALA A 61 -13.51 -9.83 3.39
N PHE A 62 -12.61 -8.87 3.62
CA PHE A 62 -11.36 -9.13 4.33
C PHE A 62 -11.56 -9.30 5.85
N PHE A 63 -12.69 -8.84 6.42
CA PHE A 63 -12.97 -9.04 7.85
C PHE A 63 -12.98 -10.53 8.24
N LYS A 64 -13.50 -11.41 7.37
CA LYS A 64 -13.48 -12.86 7.61
C LYS A 64 -12.07 -13.44 7.77
N VAL A 65 -11.09 -12.87 7.06
CA VAL A 65 -9.67 -13.26 7.18
C VAL A 65 -9.12 -12.82 8.53
N VAL A 66 -9.46 -11.59 8.95
CA VAL A 66 -9.05 -11.05 10.26
C VAL A 66 -9.65 -11.86 11.40
N GLU A 67 -10.91 -12.23 11.32
CA GLU A 67 -11.60 -13.06 12.33
C GLU A 67 -10.96 -14.44 12.49
N LYS A 68 -10.50 -15.03 11.37
CA LYS A 68 -9.79 -16.32 11.36
C LYS A 68 -8.32 -16.23 11.79
N SER A 69 -7.77 -15.03 11.97
CA SER A 69 -6.34 -14.84 12.31
C SER A 69 -5.96 -15.25 13.73
N GLY A 70 -6.94 -15.51 14.59
CA GLY A 70 -6.73 -15.81 16.00
C GLY A 70 -6.44 -14.58 16.87
N LEU A 71 -6.36 -13.36 16.31
CA LEU A 71 -6.24 -12.13 17.07
C LEU A 71 -7.58 -11.75 17.70
N LYS A 72 -7.54 -11.19 18.91
CA LYS A 72 -8.73 -10.65 19.55
C LYS A 72 -9.19 -9.39 18.82
N VAL A 73 -10.46 -9.38 18.38
CA VAL A 73 -11.07 -8.27 17.64
C VAL A 73 -12.17 -7.64 18.48
N HIS A 74 -12.04 -6.33 18.69
CA HIS A 74 -13.07 -5.49 19.31
C HIS A 74 -13.84 -4.74 18.23
N VAL A 75 -15.15 -4.57 18.44
CA VAL A 75 -16.00 -3.78 17.53
C VAL A 75 -16.65 -2.68 18.34
N PHE A 76 -16.27 -1.43 18.04
CA PHE A 76 -16.79 -0.27 18.74
C PHE A 76 -16.54 1.01 17.91
N GLN A 77 -17.47 1.95 17.95
CA GLN A 77 -17.34 3.26 17.30
C GLN A 77 -16.35 4.12 18.12
N TYR A 78 -15.06 4.06 17.75
CA TYR A 78 -13.96 4.69 18.50
C TYR A 78 -13.61 6.11 18.01
N THR A 79 -14.40 6.66 17.07
CA THR A 79 -14.31 8.06 16.63
C THR A 79 -15.67 8.75 16.73
N THR A 80 -15.69 10.08 16.81
CA THR A 80 -16.91 10.87 16.85
C THR A 80 -16.74 12.20 16.16
N GLN A 81 -17.84 12.76 15.66
CA GLN A 81 -17.86 14.17 15.23
C GLN A 81 -17.65 15.08 16.44
N MET A 82 -16.71 16.02 16.32
CA MET A 82 -16.39 16.93 17.41
C MET A 82 -17.33 18.12 17.53
N LYS A 83 -18.08 18.43 16.50
CA LYS A 83 -19.11 19.50 16.55
C LYS A 83 -20.51 18.91 16.76
N PRO A 84 -21.35 19.43 17.66
CA PRO A 84 -21.06 20.48 18.65
C PRO A 84 -20.03 20.02 19.69
N TYR A 85 -19.12 20.91 20.11
CA TYR A 85 -17.96 20.53 20.92
C TYR A 85 -18.31 19.83 22.25
N ALA A 86 -19.35 20.28 22.96
CA ALA A 86 -19.77 19.65 24.20
C ALA A 86 -20.14 18.17 24.00
N LYS A 87 -20.91 17.85 22.95
CA LYS A 87 -21.27 16.48 22.57
C LYS A 87 -20.06 15.68 22.12
N GLY A 88 -19.16 16.30 21.33
CA GLY A 88 -17.92 15.68 20.89
C GLY A 88 -17.01 15.30 22.04
N LEU A 89 -16.84 16.16 23.04
CA LEU A 89 -16.06 15.89 24.25
C LEU A 89 -16.67 14.79 25.12
N LEU A 90 -17.99 14.80 25.33
CA LEU A 90 -18.70 13.74 26.04
C LEU A 90 -18.54 12.39 25.36
N ASN A 91 -18.66 12.34 24.03
CA ASN A 91 -18.46 11.12 23.27
C ASN A 91 -16.99 10.66 23.32
N SER A 92 -16.02 11.59 23.23
CA SER A 92 -14.59 11.27 23.38
C SER A 92 -14.30 10.70 24.77
N TYR A 93 -14.95 11.21 25.82
CA TYR A 93 -14.86 10.62 27.15
C TYR A 93 -15.43 9.20 27.22
N LYS A 94 -16.59 8.94 26.60
CA LYS A 94 -17.15 7.58 26.51
C LYS A 94 -16.19 6.62 25.78
N ILE A 95 -15.59 7.08 24.67
CA ILE A 95 -14.56 6.33 23.93
C ILE A 95 -13.35 6.06 24.84
N SER A 96 -12.88 7.06 25.60
CA SER A 96 -11.75 6.89 26.51
C SER A 96 -11.99 5.82 27.58
N ARG A 97 -13.22 5.77 28.11
CA ARG A 97 -13.63 4.72 29.08
C ARG A 97 -13.59 3.33 28.45
N PHE A 98 -14.05 3.18 27.22
CA PHE A 98 -13.96 1.92 26.48
C PHE A 98 -12.50 1.53 26.22
N LEU A 99 -11.66 2.44 25.71
CA LEU A 99 -10.24 2.17 25.49
C LEU A 99 -9.54 1.76 26.79
N LYS A 100 -9.85 2.43 27.91
CA LYS A 100 -9.31 2.10 29.22
C LYS A 100 -9.74 0.72 29.69
N SER A 101 -10.95 0.23 29.34
CA SER A 101 -11.40 -1.12 29.72
C SER A 101 -10.64 -2.24 28.98
N ILE A 102 -10.08 -1.94 27.80
CA ILE A 102 -9.21 -2.87 27.05
C ILE A 102 -7.80 -2.92 27.67
N GLN A 103 -7.37 -1.85 28.32
CA GLN A 103 -6.03 -1.69 28.93
C GLN A 103 -4.87 -1.93 27.95
N PRO A 104 -4.84 -1.30 26.77
CA PRO A 104 -3.66 -1.35 25.90
C PRO A 104 -2.57 -0.43 26.47
N ASP A 105 -1.31 -0.82 26.28
CA ASP A 105 -0.15 0.05 26.56
C ASP A 105 0.04 1.07 25.43
N ILE A 106 -0.26 0.66 24.20
CA ILE A 106 -0.13 1.48 23.00
C ILE A 106 -1.35 1.29 22.09
N ILE A 107 -1.88 2.38 21.53
CA ILE A 107 -2.81 2.37 20.40
C ILE A 107 -2.01 2.73 19.14
N HIS A 108 -2.02 1.83 18.14
CA HIS A 108 -1.44 2.09 16.83
C HIS A 108 -2.53 2.28 15.79
N SER A 109 -2.78 3.53 15.41
CA SER A 109 -3.88 3.89 14.51
C SER A 109 -3.51 3.75 13.04
N PHE A 110 -4.31 2.95 12.34
CA PHE A 110 -4.37 2.86 10.88
C PHE A 110 -5.56 3.65 10.31
N HIS A 111 -6.22 4.45 11.14
CA HIS A 111 -7.31 5.31 10.71
C HIS A 111 -6.79 6.42 9.79
N TYR A 112 -7.47 6.56 8.65
CA TYR A 112 -7.10 7.45 7.57
C TYR A 112 -8.11 8.59 7.44
N ALA A 113 -8.07 9.53 8.34
CA ALA A 113 -8.89 10.73 8.30
C ALA A 113 -8.28 11.82 9.20
N PRO A 114 -8.65 13.10 9.02
CA PRO A 114 -8.22 14.19 9.88
C PRO A 114 -8.93 14.19 11.25
N ASP A 115 -9.58 13.11 11.62
CA ASP A 115 -10.25 12.95 12.89
C ASP A 115 -9.24 12.97 14.05
N TYR A 116 -9.52 13.75 15.07
CA TYR A 116 -8.70 13.88 16.27
C TYR A 116 -9.41 13.40 17.55
N SER A 117 -10.64 12.86 17.44
CA SER A 117 -11.37 12.34 18.59
C SER A 117 -10.74 11.07 19.16
N GLU A 118 -10.18 10.20 18.30
CA GLU A 118 -9.45 9.01 18.73
C GLU A 118 -8.20 9.36 19.56
N PRO A 119 -7.23 10.18 19.09
CA PRO A 119 -6.09 10.55 19.92
C PRO A 119 -6.47 11.36 21.16
N LEU A 120 -7.54 12.16 21.11
CA LEU A 120 -8.05 12.84 22.28
C LEU A 120 -8.57 11.85 23.33
N ALA A 121 -9.35 10.85 22.92
CA ALA A 121 -9.84 9.80 23.80
C ALA A 121 -8.70 8.96 24.37
N ALA A 122 -7.69 8.62 23.59
CA ALA A 122 -6.48 7.93 24.05
C ALA A 122 -5.74 8.74 25.12
N LYS A 123 -5.56 10.05 24.90
CA LYS A 123 -4.96 10.97 25.89
C LYS A 123 -5.76 11.05 27.18
N MET A 124 -7.11 11.15 27.10
CA MET A 124 -7.99 11.11 28.27
C MET A 124 -7.90 9.78 29.03
N ALA A 125 -7.63 8.68 28.33
CA ALA A 125 -7.44 7.36 28.92
C ALA A 125 -6.04 7.14 29.52
N GLY A 126 -5.08 8.04 29.25
CA GLY A 126 -3.67 7.89 29.64
C GLY A 126 -2.90 6.84 28.82
N ILE A 127 -3.33 6.58 27.57
CA ILE A 127 -2.77 5.55 26.69
C ILE A 127 -1.90 6.22 25.63
N LEU A 128 -0.71 5.67 25.36
CA LEU A 128 0.15 6.13 24.28
C LEU A 128 -0.52 5.92 22.92
N TRP A 129 -0.57 6.95 22.09
CA TRP A 129 -1.20 6.90 20.79
C TRP A 129 -0.22 7.24 19.68
N VAL A 130 -0.08 6.31 18.73
CA VAL A 130 0.76 6.47 17.54
C VAL A 130 -0.08 6.25 16.29
N TYR A 131 0.31 6.84 15.16
CA TYR A 131 -0.37 6.59 13.90
C TYR A 131 0.58 6.50 12.72
N THR A 132 0.14 5.78 11.67
CA THR A 132 0.85 5.70 10.40
C THR A 132 0.26 6.68 9.39
N LYS A 133 1.06 7.64 8.91
CA LYS A 133 0.75 8.49 7.76
C LYS A 133 0.96 7.70 6.48
N LYS A 134 -0.10 7.54 5.65
CA LYS A 134 -0.10 6.57 4.55
C LYS A 134 -0.01 7.17 3.15
N ASN A 135 -0.23 8.46 3.00
CA ASN A 135 -0.20 9.15 1.69
C ASN A 135 0.23 10.59 1.82
N MET A 136 0.42 11.24 0.67
CA MET A 136 0.86 12.63 0.55
C MET A 136 -0.28 13.66 0.66
N ASN A 137 -1.52 13.24 0.99
CA ASN A 137 -2.63 14.16 1.20
C ASN A 137 -2.62 14.75 2.60
N TRP A 138 -2.57 16.08 2.66
CA TRP A 138 -2.63 16.86 3.88
C TRP A 138 -3.04 18.28 3.54
N GLY A 139 -4.25 18.65 3.80
CA GLY A 139 -4.64 20.02 3.52
C GLY A 139 -6.13 20.22 3.28
N GLY A 140 -6.47 21.36 2.72
CA GLY A 140 -7.84 21.80 2.49
C GLY A 140 -8.59 22.03 3.80
N SER A 141 -9.89 21.85 3.82
CA SER A 141 -10.75 22.05 5.00
C SER A 141 -10.40 21.13 6.19
N SER A 142 -9.58 20.10 5.99
CA SER A 142 -9.16 19.16 7.02
C SER A 142 -7.82 19.49 7.68
N ALA A 143 -7.11 20.52 7.23
CA ALA A 143 -5.76 20.87 7.70
C ALA A 143 -5.65 21.01 9.22
N ASN A 144 -6.61 21.70 9.85
CA ASN A 144 -6.62 21.90 11.30
C ASN A 144 -6.85 20.60 12.07
N GLY A 145 -7.67 19.69 11.54
CA GLY A 145 -7.86 18.36 12.12
C GLY A 145 -6.56 17.55 12.10
N TRP A 146 -5.82 17.59 11.00
CA TRP A 146 -4.50 16.94 10.90
C TRP A 146 -3.48 17.53 11.87
N LYS A 147 -3.41 18.86 12.00
CA LYS A 147 -2.51 19.54 12.95
C LYS A 147 -2.81 19.10 14.39
N LEU A 148 -4.08 19.10 14.79
CA LEU A 148 -4.48 18.69 16.13
C LEU A 148 -4.24 17.20 16.38
N ARG A 149 -4.51 16.35 15.39
CA ARG A 149 -4.19 14.91 15.44
C ARG A 149 -2.69 14.68 15.66
N THR A 150 -1.84 15.41 14.93
CA THR A 150 -0.37 15.38 15.06
C THR A 150 0.10 15.87 16.43
N PHE A 151 -0.47 16.98 16.92
CA PHE A 151 -0.16 17.51 18.25
C PHE A 151 -0.46 16.51 19.36
N LEU A 152 -1.59 15.81 19.27
CA LEU A 152 -2.02 14.80 20.25
C LEU A 152 -1.23 13.49 20.16
N ALA A 153 -0.58 13.21 19.03
CA ALA A 153 0.19 11.99 18.86
C ALA A 153 1.44 11.94 19.75
N ASN A 154 1.72 10.78 20.31
CA ASN A 154 2.99 10.50 20.99
C ASN A 154 4.10 10.21 19.97
N HIS A 155 3.75 9.53 18.86
CA HIS A 155 4.69 9.26 17.76
C HIS A 155 3.97 9.09 16.43
N ILE A 156 4.68 9.31 15.31
CA ILE A 156 4.15 9.27 13.96
C ILE A 156 5.06 8.41 13.11
N LEU A 157 4.48 7.43 12.43
CA LEU A 157 5.18 6.60 11.45
C LEU A 157 4.88 7.12 10.05
N VAL A 158 5.91 7.46 9.29
CA VAL A 158 5.78 7.88 7.89
C VAL A 158 6.35 6.83 6.96
N GLN A 159 5.85 6.76 5.73
CA GLN A 159 6.17 5.68 4.81
C GLN A 159 7.20 6.07 3.73
N ASN A 160 7.55 7.35 3.62
CA ASN A 160 8.58 7.85 2.72
C ASN A 160 9.27 9.11 3.27
N LYS A 161 10.43 9.46 2.69
CA LYS A 161 11.25 10.59 3.10
C LYS A 161 10.55 11.94 2.88
N ASP A 162 9.80 12.07 1.78
CA ASP A 162 9.08 13.31 1.46
C ASP A 162 7.99 13.65 2.49
N MET A 163 7.40 12.64 3.16
CA MET A 163 6.45 12.89 4.25
C MET A 163 7.08 13.61 5.43
N ILE A 164 8.36 13.36 5.72
CA ILE A 164 9.07 14.05 6.80
C ILE A 164 9.24 15.51 6.41
N SER A 165 9.85 15.78 5.27
CA SER A 165 10.17 17.14 4.83
C SER A 165 8.91 18.00 4.55
N GLU A 166 7.84 17.41 4.02
CA GLU A 166 6.62 18.16 3.65
C GLU A 166 5.70 18.39 4.85
N PHE A 167 5.57 17.42 5.77
CA PHE A 167 4.55 17.49 6.83
C PHE A 167 5.11 17.65 8.24
N PHE A 168 6.37 17.30 8.46
CA PHE A 168 6.96 17.20 9.80
C PHE A 168 8.41 17.68 9.86
N PRO A 169 8.81 18.80 9.20
CA PRO A 169 10.22 19.15 9.04
C PRO A 169 10.96 19.30 10.39
N ASP A 170 10.28 19.79 11.41
CA ASP A 170 10.87 20.09 12.71
C ASP A 170 10.41 19.14 13.82
N SER A 171 9.83 17.99 13.48
CA SER A 171 9.23 17.10 14.47
C SER A 171 10.19 15.99 14.90
N ASN A 172 10.45 15.93 16.20
CA ASN A 172 11.19 14.81 16.83
C ASN A 172 10.32 13.57 17.11
N LYS A 173 9.02 13.63 16.79
CA LYS A 173 8.05 12.55 17.01
C LYS A 173 7.85 11.67 15.78
N VAL A 174 8.72 11.75 14.77
CA VAL A 174 8.50 11.08 13.48
C VAL A 174 9.59 10.07 13.22
N SER A 175 9.18 8.88 12.76
CA SER A 175 10.12 7.86 12.27
C SER A 175 9.71 7.38 10.88
N LEU A 176 10.69 7.22 10.01
CA LEU A 176 10.52 6.58 8.71
C LEU A 176 10.39 5.07 8.90
N VAL A 177 9.24 4.54 8.51
CA VAL A 177 8.96 3.10 8.49
C VAL A 177 8.37 2.77 7.13
N THR A 178 9.23 2.38 6.20
CA THR A 178 8.83 1.99 4.85
C THR A 178 8.00 0.71 4.87
N ARG A 179 7.21 0.49 3.83
CA ARG A 179 6.56 -0.80 3.64
C ARG A 179 7.57 -1.83 3.16
N GLY A 180 7.32 -3.07 3.55
CA GLY A 180 8.00 -4.25 3.03
C GLY A 180 7.05 -5.11 2.21
N VAL A 181 7.60 -6.12 1.56
CA VAL A 181 6.91 -7.21 0.90
C VAL A 181 7.25 -8.53 1.60
N ASP A 182 6.35 -9.49 1.51
CA ASP A 182 6.59 -10.84 2.03
C ASP A 182 7.25 -11.68 0.92
N THR A 183 8.56 -11.85 1.02
CA THR A 183 9.34 -12.58 0.01
C THR A 183 9.13 -14.10 0.09
N SER A 184 8.45 -14.61 1.10
CA SER A 184 7.96 -16.00 1.13
C SER A 184 6.65 -16.18 0.35
N GLU A 185 5.88 -15.10 0.17
CA GLU A 185 4.66 -15.08 -0.65
C GLU A 185 4.96 -14.67 -2.09
N PHE A 186 5.77 -13.61 -2.29
CA PHE A 186 6.14 -13.06 -3.60
C PHE A 186 7.60 -13.39 -3.93
N PHE A 187 7.79 -14.27 -4.87
CA PHE A 187 9.09 -14.72 -5.37
C PHE A 187 8.97 -15.21 -6.82
N PRO A 188 10.06 -15.27 -7.58
CA PRO A 188 10.03 -15.77 -8.95
C PRO A 188 9.62 -17.24 -9.00
N THR A 189 8.69 -17.56 -9.90
CA THR A 189 8.31 -18.95 -10.24
C THR A 189 8.20 -19.07 -11.74
N GLU A 190 8.14 -20.30 -12.25
CA GLU A 190 7.77 -20.54 -13.64
C GLU A 190 6.37 -19.96 -13.93
N PRO A 191 6.13 -19.49 -15.16
CA PRO A 191 4.86 -18.93 -15.59
C PRO A 191 3.69 -19.92 -15.40
N GLU A 192 2.57 -19.42 -14.88
CA GLU A 192 1.36 -20.22 -14.68
C GLU A 192 0.64 -20.46 -16.03
N VAL A 193 0.74 -21.67 -16.53
CA VAL A 193 0.20 -22.09 -17.84
C VAL A 193 -1.31 -21.84 -17.97
N ASN A 194 -2.06 -21.97 -16.87
CA ASN A 194 -3.51 -21.75 -16.90
C ASN A 194 -3.86 -20.28 -17.22
N ILE A 195 -3.05 -19.30 -16.77
CA ILE A 195 -3.23 -17.90 -17.13
C ILE A 195 -2.98 -17.69 -18.61
N LEU A 196 -1.91 -18.27 -19.17
CA LEU A 196 -1.62 -18.17 -20.60
C LEU A 196 -2.78 -18.71 -21.45
N LYS A 197 -3.30 -19.88 -21.08
CA LYS A 197 -4.46 -20.50 -21.76
C LYS A 197 -5.73 -19.68 -21.60
N GLN A 198 -6.01 -19.14 -20.43
CA GLN A 198 -7.20 -18.34 -20.15
C GLN A 198 -7.33 -17.13 -21.09
N TYR A 199 -6.20 -16.53 -21.48
CA TYR A 199 -6.18 -15.35 -22.35
C TYR A 199 -5.77 -15.68 -23.79
N ASP A 200 -5.74 -16.95 -24.17
CA ASP A 200 -5.36 -17.42 -25.51
C ASP A 200 -4.02 -16.82 -25.98
N LEU A 201 -3.03 -16.84 -25.07
CA LEU A 201 -1.69 -16.33 -25.31
C LEU A 201 -0.79 -17.40 -25.93
N LYS A 202 0.06 -16.98 -26.86
CA LYS A 202 1.11 -17.81 -27.44
C LYS A 202 2.33 -17.85 -26.51
N GLU A 203 3.15 -18.87 -26.61
CA GLU A 203 4.44 -18.95 -25.89
C GLU A 203 5.40 -17.81 -26.22
N THR A 204 5.24 -17.21 -27.43
CA THR A 204 6.01 -16.06 -27.89
C THR A 204 5.46 -14.72 -27.40
N ASP A 205 4.27 -14.68 -26.82
CA ASP A 205 3.68 -13.46 -26.29
C ASP A 205 4.37 -13.05 -25.00
N ARG A 206 4.70 -11.77 -24.89
CA ARG A 206 5.38 -11.14 -23.74
C ARG A 206 4.44 -10.13 -23.07
N ILE A 207 4.54 -9.98 -21.77
CA ILE A 207 3.52 -9.25 -21.03
C ILE A 207 4.12 -8.07 -20.27
N VAL A 208 3.54 -6.88 -20.53
CA VAL A 208 3.61 -5.72 -19.64
C VAL A 208 2.43 -5.80 -18.68
N ILE A 209 2.64 -5.63 -17.37
CA ILE A 209 1.59 -5.70 -16.36
C ILE A 209 1.53 -4.43 -15.52
N CYS A 210 0.30 -4.03 -15.16
CA CYS A 210 0.03 -3.05 -14.12
C CYS A 210 -0.93 -3.66 -13.11
N VAL A 211 -0.58 -3.59 -11.83
CA VAL A 211 -1.43 -4.06 -10.72
C VAL A 211 -1.77 -2.87 -9.84
N ALA A 212 -3.03 -2.47 -9.82
CA ALA A 212 -3.48 -1.31 -9.05
C ALA A 212 -4.98 -1.38 -8.72
N ASN A 213 -5.38 -0.66 -7.67
CA ASN A 213 -6.78 -0.30 -7.52
C ASN A 213 -7.12 0.74 -8.61
N LEU A 214 -8.11 0.45 -9.48
CA LEU A 214 -8.41 1.31 -10.63
C LEU A 214 -9.19 2.56 -10.19
N VAL A 215 -8.43 3.59 -9.84
CA VAL A 215 -8.89 4.93 -9.48
C VAL A 215 -8.07 5.99 -10.20
N PRO A 216 -8.61 7.19 -10.48
CA PRO A 216 -7.97 8.20 -11.34
C PRO A 216 -6.53 8.55 -10.97
N VAL A 217 -6.19 8.54 -9.68
CA VAL A 217 -4.85 8.86 -9.20
C VAL A 217 -3.79 7.82 -9.60
N LYS A 218 -4.20 6.59 -9.98
CA LYS A 218 -3.27 5.55 -10.44
C LYS A 218 -2.81 5.73 -11.88
N GLY A 219 -3.43 6.63 -12.64
CA GLY A 219 -2.93 7.06 -13.95
C GLY A 219 -2.90 5.96 -15.02
N ILE A 220 -3.76 4.95 -14.94
CA ILE A 220 -3.75 3.82 -15.89
C ILE A 220 -3.91 4.29 -17.33
N GLU A 221 -4.69 5.36 -17.56
CA GLU A 221 -4.84 5.98 -18.89
C GLU A 221 -3.51 6.48 -19.48
N ILE A 222 -2.53 6.81 -18.64
CA ILE A 222 -1.17 7.21 -19.07
C ILE A 222 -0.46 6.00 -19.66
N LEU A 223 -0.56 4.84 -18.99
CA LEU A 223 0.01 3.58 -19.48
C LEU A 223 -0.67 3.13 -20.77
N LEU A 224 -2.02 3.17 -20.84
CA LEU A 224 -2.75 2.81 -22.06
C LEU A 224 -2.25 3.62 -23.26
N LYS A 225 -2.17 4.95 -23.10
CA LYS A 225 -1.68 5.86 -24.17
C LYS A 225 -0.21 5.62 -24.52
N ALA A 226 0.64 5.32 -23.54
CA ALA A 226 2.04 5.03 -23.78
C ALA A 226 2.22 3.70 -24.53
N PHE A 227 1.51 2.65 -24.12
CA PHE A 227 1.55 1.34 -24.76
C PHE A 227 0.97 1.38 -26.17
N GLU A 228 -0.10 2.16 -26.40
CA GLU A 228 -0.69 2.39 -27.74
C GLU A 228 0.33 2.89 -28.74
N ARG A 229 1.30 3.72 -28.33
CA ARG A 229 2.34 4.27 -29.20
C ARG A 229 3.37 3.24 -29.65
N VAL A 230 3.67 2.25 -28.81
CA VAL A 230 4.76 1.29 -29.02
C VAL A 230 4.27 -0.10 -29.46
N LYS A 231 2.98 -0.41 -29.32
CA LYS A 231 2.43 -1.76 -29.56
C LYS A 231 2.63 -2.30 -30.99
N ASN A 232 2.72 -1.40 -32.00
CA ASN A 232 2.84 -1.82 -33.40
C ASN A 232 4.27 -2.27 -33.72
N SER A 233 5.29 -1.62 -33.13
CA SER A 233 6.70 -2.03 -33.26
C SER A 233 6.99 -3.34 -32.48
N HIS A 234 6.12 -3.70 -31.52
CA HIS A 234 6.27 -4.84 -30.62
C HIS A 234 5.04 -5.74 -30.64
N SER A 235 4.79 -6.39 -31.77
CA SER A 235 3.54 -7.11 -32.04
C SER A 235 3.26 -8.30 -31.13
N ASN A 236 4.27 -8.90 -30.53
CA ASN A 236 4.17 -10.01 -29.57
C ASN A 236 3.94 -9.54 -28.11
N TRP A 237 3.95 -8.23 -27.82
CA TRP A 237 3.69 -7.72 -26.49
C TRP A 237 2.20 -7.51 -26.23
N LYS A 238 1.77 -7.82 -25.01
CA LYS A 238 0.42 -7.65 -24.48
C LYS A 238 0.47 -6.80 -23.23
N LEU A 239 -0.60 -6.07 -22.96
CA LEU A 239 -0.74 -5.30 -21.72
C LEU A 239 -1.81 -5.92 -20.83
N PHE A 240 -1.45 -6.26 -19.59
CA PHE A 240 -2.37 -6.71 -18.56
C PHE A 240 -2.59 -5.60 -17.54
N VAL A 241 -3.87 -5.32 -17.25
CA VAL A 241 -4.29 -4.38 -16.20
C VAL A 241 -5.09 -5.16 -15.16
N VAL A 242 -4.46 -5.38 -14.02
CA VAL A 242 -5.04 -6.12 -12.89
C VAL A 242 -5.67 -5.15 -11.89
N GLY A 243 -6.97 -5.23 -11.71
CA GLY A 243 -7.73 -4.37 -10.80
C GLY A 243 -9.23 -4.39 -11.09
N ASP A 244 -10.02 -3.89 -10.14
CA ASP A 244 -11.49 -3.87 -10.26
C ASP A 244 -11.95 -2.82 -11.28
N ILE A 245 -12.61 -3.27 -12.34
CA ILE A 245 -13.18 -2.42 -13.41
C ILE A 245 -14.62 -1.97 -13.13
N ASN A 246 -15.25 -2.44 -12.04
CA ASN A 246 -16.68 -2.20 -11.76
C ASN A 246 -16.95 -0.81 -11.15
N ASN A 247 -16.17 0.19 -11.52
CA ASN A 247 -16.35 1.58 -11.13
C ASN A 247 -16.26 2.48 -12.38
N ASP A 248 -16.62 3.76 -12.26
CA ASP A 248 -16.69 4.67 -13.39
C ASP A 248 -15.33 4.86 -14.10
N TYR A 249 -14.25 4.92 -13.33
CA TYR A 249 -12.91 5.03 -13.92
C TYR A 249 -12.51 3.74 -14.65
N GLY A 250 -12.81 2.56 -14.09
CA GLY A 250 -12.58 1.28 -14.74
C GLY A 250 -13.34 1.15 -16.07
N LYS A 251 -14.62 1.54 -16.08
CA LYS A 251 -15.45 1.58 -17.29
C LYS A 251 -14.90 2.53 -18.34
N MET A 252 -14.44 3.72 -17.94
CA MET A 252 -13.80 4.69 -18.82
C MET A 252 -12.51 4.11 -19.43
N LEU A 253 -11.70 3.39 -18.67
CA LEU A 253 -10.48 2.74 -19.17
C LEU A 253 -10.80 1.65 -20.19
N VAL A 254 -11.81 0.81 -19.94
CA VAL A 254 -12.24 -0.24 -20.87
C VAL A 254 -12.69 0.39 -22.19
N GLU A 255 -13.50 1.43 -22.15
CA GLU A 255 -13.97 2.12 -23.38
C GLU A 255 -12.81 2.77 -24.12
N SER A 256 -11.89 3.44 -23.42
CA SER A 256 -10.70 4.06 -24.05
C SER A 256 -9.74 3.03 -24.65
N GLY A 257 -9.70 1.80 -24.12
CA GLY A 257 -8.86 0.70 -24.60
C GLY A 257 -9.51 -0.24 -25.61
N LYS A 258 -10.76 0.03 -26.03
CA LYS A 258 -11.60 -0.89 -26.82
C LYS A 258 -10.91 -1.44 -28.09
N SER A 259 -10.21 -0.60 -28.84
CA SER A 259 -9.44 -1.04 -30.01
C SER A 259 -8.35 -2.06 -29.65
N MET A 260 -7.59 -1.80 -28.57
CA MET A 260 -6.54 -2.71 -28.12
C MET A 260 -7.12 -4.02 -27.55
N ILE A 261 -8.30 -3.98 -26.91
CA ILE A 261 -9.00 -5.16 -26.42
C ILE A 261 -9.44 -6.03 -27.61
N SER A 262 -10.10 -5.43 -28.63
CA SER A 262 -10.55 -6.15 -29.84
C SER A 262 -9.41 -6.79 -30.60
N ASN A 263 -8.22 -6.20 -30.59
CA ASN A 263 -7.02 -6.73 -31.21
C ASN A 263 -6.18 -7.65 -30.29
N LYS A 264 -6.72 -8.07 -29.14
CA LYS A 264 -6.03 -8.91 -28.16
C LYS A 264 -4.65 -8.37 -27.74
N LYS A 265 -4.55 -7.03 -27.58
CA LYS A 265 -3.34 -6.35 -27.12
C LYS A 265 -3.45 -5.88 -25.67
N LEU A 266 -4.67 -5.67 -25.16
CA LEU A 266 -4.99 -5.22 -23.83
C LEU A 266 -5.99 -6.17 -23.16
N PHE A 267 -5.68 -6.55 -21.92
CA PHE A 267 -6.53 -7.40 -21.11
C PHE A 267 -6.77 -6.75 -19.75
N PHE A 268 -8.03 -6.55 -19.40
CA PHE A 268 -8.44 -6.20 -18.04
C PHE A 268 -8.84 -7.49 -17.32
N THR A 269 -8.07 -7.90 -16.32
CA THR A 269 -8.28 -9.17 -15.63
C THR A 269 -9.38 -9.13 -14.59
N GLY A 270 -9.83 -7.90 -14.21
CA GLY A 270 -10.62 -7.71 -13.00
C GLY A 270 -9.78 -7.87 -11.73
N LYS A 271 -10.45 -7.97 -10.60
CA LYS A 271 -9.82 -8.23 -9.31
C LYS A 271 -9.44 -9.71 -9.21
N VAL A 272 -8.18 -9.99 -8.98
CA VAL A 272 -7.64 -11.34 -8.79
C VAL A 272 -7.15 -11.54 -7.34
N LEU A 273 -7.11 -12.80 -6.88
CA LEU A 273 -6.57 -13.16 -5.58
C LEU A 273 -5.10 -13.61 -5.67
N ASN A 274 -4.70 -14.15 -6.80
CA ASN A 274 -3.40 -14.72 -7.10
C ASN A 274 -2.50 -13.73 -7.88
N VAL A 275 -2.31 -12.54 -7.38
CA VAL A 275 -1.51 -11.47 -8.03
C VAL A 275 -0.09 -11.96 -8.38
N LYS A 276 0.52 -12.79 -7.55
CA LYS A 276 1.84 -13.38 -7.78
C LYS A 276 1.92 -14.10 -9.13
N ASP A 277 0.90 -14.89 -9.47
CA ASP A 277 0.90 -15.70 -10.69
C ASP A 277 0.85 -14.80 -11.93
N TYR A 278 0.04 -13.73 -11.88
CA TYR A 278 0.00 -12.69 -12.93
C TYR A 278 1.33 -11.92 -13.05
N LEU A 279 2.01 -11.65 -11.94
CA LEU A 279 3.36 -11.08 -11.98
C LEU A 279 4.34 -12.07 -12.64
N ASN A 280 4.27 -13.36 -12.31
CA ASN A 280 5.23 -14.34 -12.82
C ASN A 280 5.07 -14.64 -14.31
N VAL A 281 3.88 -14.51 -14.90
CA VAL A 281 3.71 -14.61 -16.37
C VAL A 281 4.13 -13.32 -17.10
N SER A 282 4.45 -12.24 -16.41
CA SER A 282 4.84 -10.96 -17.00
C SER A 282 6.36 -10.74 -16.96
N GLU A 283 6.86 -9.85 -17.80
CA GLU A 283 8.27 -9.44 -17.83
C GLU A 283 8.48 -8.03 -17.31
N ILE A 284 7.60 -7.09 -17.68
CA ILE A 284 7.71 -5.68 -17.32
C ILE A 284 6.51 -5.30 -16.44
N PHE A 285 6.78 -4.70 -15.30
CA PHE A 285 5.75 -4.12 -14.43
C PHE A 285 5.76 -2.59 -14.55
N VAL A 286 4.58 -1.98 -14.68
CA VAL A 286 4.46 -0.51 -14.78
C VAL A 286 3.51 0.03 -13.71
N LEU A 287 3.95 1.06 -12.98
CA LEU A 287 3.12 1.80 -12.02
C LEU A 287 3.07 3.29 -12.40
N PRO A 288 2.05 3.75 -13.17
CA PRO A 288 2.00 5.08 -13.74
C PRO A 288 1.28 6.12 -12.84
N THR A 289 1.38 5.95 -11.53
CA THR A 289 0.64 6.76 -10.56
C THR A 289 0.93 8.26 -10.72
N LYS A 290 -0.11 9.09 -10.64
CA LYS A 290 -0.03 10.55 -10.66
C LYS A 290 0.54 11.08 -9.35
N GLU A 291 0.91 12.37 -9.33
CA GLU A 291 1.42 13.03 -8.12
C GLU A 291 0.52 12.81 -6.89
N LYS A 292 1.13 12.71 -5.73
CA LYS A 292 0.47 12.52 -4.41
C LYS A 292 -0.35 11.22 -4.27
N GLY A 293 -0.29 10.32 -5.24
CA GLY A 293 -1.09 9.08 -5.25
C GLY A 293 -0.56 7.94 -4.41
N GLU A 294 0.68 8.01 -3.93
CA GLU A 294 1.30 6.93 -3.17
C GLU A 294 1.94 7.42 -1.86
N GLY A 295 2.00 6.51 -0.89
CA GLY A 295 2.84 6.68 0.29
C GLY A 295 4.06 5.76 0.22
N SER A 296 3.82 4.49 -0.09
CA SER A 296 4.82 3.45 -0.34
C SER A 296 4.09 2.27 -1.01
N PRO A 297 4.10 2.18 -2.36
CA PRO A 297 3.29 1.21 -3.09
C PRO A 297 3.82 -0.22 -2.92
N VAL A 298 2.99 -1.09 -2.37
CA VAL A 298 3.36 -2.50 -2.15
C VAL A 298 3.42 -3.27 -3.48
N ALA A 299 2.56 -2.95 -4.45
CA ALA A 299 2.56 -3.62 -5.74
C ALA A 299 3.90 -3.49 -6.49
N LEU A 300 4.62 -2.36 -6.31
CA LEU A 300 5.97 -2.20 -6.85
C LEU A 300 6.96 -3.16 -6.18
N LEU A 301 6.89 -3.27 -4.85
CA LEU A 301 7.74 -4.20 -4.09
C LEU A 301 7.41 -5.67 -4.41
N GLU A 302 6.13 -6.00 -4.59
CA GLU A 302 5.67 -7.33 -5.01
C GLU A 302 6.24 -7.70 -6.40
N ALA A 303 6.22 -6.75 -7.35
CA ALA A 303 6.80 -6.94 -8.67
C ALA A 303 8.33 -7.11 -8.62
N MET A 304 9.03 -6.29 -7.82
CA MET A 304 10.48 -6.43 -7.61
C MET A 304 10.82 -7.78 -6.97
N ALA A 305 10.05 -8.21 -5.97
CA ALA A 305 10.22 -9.51 -5.32
C ALA A 305 9.99 -10.69 -6.29
N CYS A 306 9.10 -10.54 -7.27
CA CYS A 306 8.89 -11.51 -8.35
C CYS A 306 9.90 -11.35 -9.52
N ALA A 307 11.00 -10.61 -9.34
CA ALA A 307 12.03 -10.37 -10.35
C ALA A 307 11.48 -9.77 -11.66
N LYS A 308 10.56 -8.82 -11.58
CA LYS A 308 10.06 -8.12 -12.77
C LYS A 308 10.93 -6.90 -13.07
N ASN A 309 11.12 -6.57 -14.37
CA ASN A 309 11.68 -5.30 -14.79
C ASN A 309 10.62 -4.22 -14.49
N VAL A 310 10.88 -3.33 -13.53
CA VAL A 310 9.88 -2.37 -13.06
C VAL A 310 10.09 -0.98 -13.66
N ILE A 311 9.01 -0.31 -14.02
CA ILE A 311 8.98 1.09 -14.48
C ILE A 311 7.93 1.82 -13.66
N ALA A 312 8.24 2.99 -13.09
CA ALA A 312 7.26 3.70 -12.28
C ALA A 312 7.40 5.23 -12.37
N SER A 313 6.34 5.94 -11.98
CA SER A 313 6.35 7.40 -11.90
C SER A 313 7.31 7.88 -10.82
N LYS A 314 8.07 8.95 -11.07
CA LYS A 314 8.98 9.60 -10.13
C LYS A 314 8.19 10.48 -9.15
N ILE A 315 7.56 9.86 -8.16
CA ILE A 315 6.75 10.53 -7.13
C ILE A 315 7.16 10.08 -5.73
N PRO A 316 6.73 10.79 -4.65
CA PRO A 316 6.97 10.37 -3.28
C PRO A 316 6.62 8.90 -3.03
N GLY A 317 7.45 8.21 -2.26
CA GLY A 317 7.31 6.78 -1.98
C GLY A 317 7.88 5.86 -3.05
N ILE A 318 7.66 6.13 -4.33
CA ILE A 318 8.29 5.41 -5.44
C ILE A 318 9.76 5.79 -5.56
N LYS A 319 10.09 7.09 -5.45
CA LYS A 319 11.49 7.57 -5.47
C LYS A 319 12.36 6.86 -4.44
N ASP A 320 11.83 6.61 -3.24
CA ASP A 320 12.58 5.94 -2.18
C ASP A 320 12.82 4.45 -2.52
N GLN A 321 11.83 3.79 -3.11
CA GLN A 321 11.93 2.38 -3.50
C GLN A 321 12.85 2.16 -4.69
N LEU A 322 12.95 3.12 -5.61
CA LEU A 322 13.75 3.08 -6.82
C LEU A 322 14.95 4.06 -6.79
N GLU A 323 15.41 4.48 -5.61
CA GLU A 323 16.49 5.46 -5.46
C GLU A 323 17.77 5.06 -6.22
N LYS A 324 18.08 3.77 -6.25
CA LYS A 324 19.25 3.20 -6.96
C LYS A 324 18.99 2.96 -8.46
N TYR A 325 17.79 3.20 -8.95
CA TYR A 325 17.38 2.88 -10.32
C TYR A 325 16.67 4.06 -11.01
N PRO A 326 17.33 5.22 -11.17
CA PRO A 326 16.71 6.42 -11.71
C PRO A 326 16.18 6.27 -13.15
N ASP A 327 16.83 5.42 -13.95
CA ASP A 327 16.44 5.15 -15.36
C ASP A 327 15.12 4.37 -15.49
N HIS A 328 14.62 3.80 -14.41
CA HIS A 328 13.35 3.10 -14.33
C HIS A 328 12.18 4.01 -13.92
N MET A 329 12.47 5.30 -13.77
CA MET A 329 11.47 6.30 -13.38
C MET A 329 11.20 7.30 -14.49
N PHE A 330 9.96 7.78 -14.53
CA PHE A 330 9.54 8.86 -15.44
C PHE A 330 8.70 9.89 -14.68
N GLU A 331 8.67 11.12 -15.14
CA GLU A 331 7.85 12.19 -14.57
C GLU A 331 6.37 11.84 -14.64
N ALA A 332 5.66 12.01 -13.51
CA ALA A 332 4.24 11.68 -13.42
C ALA A 332 3.44 12.37 -14.54
N GLY A 333 2.62 11.61 -15.24
CA GLY A 333 1.83 12.11 -16.37
C GLY A 333 2.55 12.18 -17.73
N ASN A 334 3.86 11.97 -17.78
CA ASN A 334 4.64 12.07 -19.02
C ASN A 334 4.52 10.80 -19.88
N ILE A 335 3.50 10.79 -20.75
CA ILE A 335 3.21 9.67 -21.67
C ILE A 335 4.38 9.43 -22.62
N GLN A 336 5.03 10.49 -23.14
CA GLN A 336 6.12 10.36 -24.09
C GLN A 336 7.34 9.69 -23.45
N LYS A 337 7.73 10.12 -22.25
CA LYS A 337 8.85 9.51 -21.52
C LYS A 337 8.58 8.06 -21.18
N LEU A 338 7.34 7.73 -20.74
CA LEU A 338 6.95 6.34 -20.49
C LEU A 338 7.01 5.51 -21.79
N SER A 339 6.55 6.04 -22.92
CA SER A 339 6.65 5.33 -24.21
C SER A 339 8.10 5.02 -24.58
N ILE A 340 9.03 5.97 -24.38
CA ILE A 340 10.46 5.77 -24.68
C ILE A 340 11.06 4.67 -23.78
N ILE A 341 10.70 4.66 -22.50
CA ILE A 341 11.20 3.65 -21.56
C ILE A 341 10.60 2.27 -21.88
N LEU A 342 9.32 2.22 -22.24
CA LEU A 342 8.67 0.98 -22.69
C LEU A 342 9.35 0.45 -23.96
N GLU A 343 9.55 1.29 -24.97
CA GLU A 343 10.25 0.94 -26.22
C GLU A 343 11.62 0.33 -25.91
N LYS A 344 12.42 0.99 -25.05
CA LYS A 344 13.73 0.50 -24.64
C LYS A 344 13.67 -0.93 -24.07
N TYR A 345 12.78 -1.18 -23.10
CA TYR A 345 12.73 -2.47 -22.41
C TYR A 345 11.95 -3.55 -23.19
N MET A 346 11.00 -3.17 -24.02
CA MET A 346 10.33 -4.11 -24.92
C MET A 346 11.22 -4.58 -26.07
N SER A 347 12.24 -3.81 -26.45
CA SER A 347 13.25 -4.18 -27.45
C SER A 347 14.29 -5.18 -26.93
N LEU A 348 14.44 -5.31 -25.62
CA LEU A 348 15.34 -6.29 -25.01
C LEU A 348 14.78 -7.71 -25.17
N ASP A 349 15.65 -8.70 -25.22
CA ASP A 349 15.21 -10.08 -25.14
C ASP A 349 14.72 -10.47 -23.72
N THR A 350 14.13 -11.67 -23.59
CA THR A 350 13.57 -12.15 -22.32
C THR A 350 14.67 -12.35 -21.27
N SER A 351 15.88 -12.77 -21.68
CA SER A 351 17.00 -13.00 -20.75
C SER A 351 17.53 -11.69 -20.19
N GLU A 352 17.62 -10.65 -21.01
CA GLU A 352 18.03 -9.31 -20.59
C GLU A 352 17.02 -8.69 -19.61
N ASN A 353 15.72 -8.78 -19.90
CA ASN A 353 14.68 -8.32 -18.99
C ASN A 353 14.69 -9.11 -17.65
N LYS A 354 14.91 -10.44 -17.71
CA LYS A 354 15.05 -11.28 -16.52
C LYS A 354 16.27 -10.89 -15.68
N ASN A 355 17.38 -10.57 -16.31
CA ASN A 355 18.59 -10.11 -15.61
C ASN A 355 18.36 -8.78 -14.89
N ILE A 356 17.64 -7.84 -15.51
CA ILE A 356 17.22 -6.58 -14.87
C ILE A 356 16.30 -6.88 -13.68
N GLY A 357 15.29 -7.72 -13.87
CA GLY A 357 14.37 -8.12 -12.81
C GLY A 357 15.07 -8.79 -11.61
N ASN A 358 16.08 -9.60 -11.86
CA ASN A 358 16.88 -10.23 -10.81
C ASN A 358 17.64 -9.21 -9.96
N LYS A 359 18.11 -8.09 -10.52
CA LYS A 359 18.72 -7.01 -9.73
C LYS A 359 17.73 -6.38 -8.75
N PHE A 360 16.47 -6.22 -9.15
CA PHE A 360 15.41 -5.76 -8.26
C PHE A 360 15.09 -6.78 -7.17
N ASN A 361 15.03 -8.07 -7.51
CA ASN A 361 14.79 -9.13 -6.53
C ASN A 361 15.92 -9.18 -5.48
N ILE A 362 17.17 -9.11 -5.90
CA ILE A 362 18.32 -9.03 -4.98
C ILE A 362 18.21 -7.79 -4.07
N HIS A 363 17.81 -6.64 -4.63
CA HIS A 363 17.65 -5.41 -3.85
C HIS A 363 16.57 -5.50 -2.77
N ILE A 364 15.49 -6.25 -3.01
CA ILE A 364 14.40 -6.45 -2.05
C ILE A 364 14.76 -7.44 -0.95
N ASN A 365 15.64 -8.39 -1.22
CA ASN A 365 16.05 -9.43 -0.27
C ASN A 365 17.25 -9.02 0.63
N ASN A 366 17.94 -7.90 0.30
CA ASN A 366 19.02 -7.31 1.09
C ASN A 366 18.54 -6.10 1.91
#